data_22372f8e0d4510971af0f56132cb744d
#
_entry.id   22372f8e0d4510971af0f56132cb744d
#
_cell.length_a   1.000
_cell.length_b   1.000
_cell.length_c   1.000
_cell.angle_alpha   90.00
_cell.angle_beta   90.00
_cell.angle_gamma   90.00
#
_symmetry.space_group_name_H-M   'P 1'
#
loop_
_entity.id
_entity.type
_entity.pdbx_description
1 polymer ?
#
loop_
_entity_poly.entity_id
_entity_poly.type
_entity_poly.pdbx_seq_one_letter_code
_entity_poly.pdbx_strand_id
1 'polypeptide(L)'
;TCKTGADANERVECRMVATAQSLDEVWKTQLADQHAGVSYELPDFQIFTNSVSTACGSATSAVGPFYCPGDSTVYLDLGFFDEMVTQYGASDSVLAQEYVVAHEWGHHIQNLQGVFRTYNTRETGSQGAGVRSELQADCYAGVWMHWASTTPDPSTGIPYLQTPTADQIMGALQTAEAIGDDRLQTKYQGTTNSESIPRPGPMAVPISARRGCRPAWTPAALRRATRGMFPAYDPRCVRR
;
A
#
# COMPACT_ATOMS: atom_id res chain seq x y z
N THR A 1 20.98 -0.97 -14.24
CA THR A 1 20.82 0.40 -13.70
C THR A 1 19.52 0.97 -14.23
N CYS A 2 18.60 1.35 -13.36
CA CYS A 2 17.30 1.94 -13.70
C CYS A 2 17.49 3.41 -14.01
N LYS A 3 17.26 3.84 -15.23
CA LYS A 3 17.52 5.21 -15.68
C LYS A 3 16.32 5.90 -16.34
N THR A 4 15.38 5.14 -16.84
CA THR A 4 14.27 5.65 -17.64
C THR A 4 12.94 5.06 -17.24
N GLY A 5 11.83 5.72 -17.60
CA GLY A 5 10.49 5.16 -17.45
C GLY A 5 10.29 3.85 -18.25
N ALA A 6 11.00 3.67 -19.36
CA ALA A 6 11.01 2.40 -20.10
C ALA A 6 11.59 1.26 -19.25
N ASP A 7 12.67 1.51 -18.50
CA ASP A 7 13.23 0.52 -17.58
C ASP A 7 12.20 0.10 -16.52
N ALA A 8 11.42 1.05 -15.99
CA ALA A 8 10.37 0.79 -15.00
C ALA A 8 9.19 0.00 -15.60
N ASN A 9 8.86 0.22 -16.87
CA ASN A 9 7.81 -0.55 -17.55
C ASN A 9 8.22 -2.00 -17.82
N GLU A 10 9.50 -2.24 -18.12
CA GLU A 10 10.00 -3.56 -18.55
C GLU A 10 10.50 -4.41 -17.38
N ARG A 11 11.06 -3.80 -16.33
CA ARG A 11 11.73 -4.50 -15.24
C ARG A 11 11.10 -4.19 -13.89
N VAL A 12 10.71 -5.25 -13.17
CA VAL A 12 10.03 -5.15 -11.87
C VAL A 12 10.87 -4.38 -10.85
N GLU A 13 12.16 -4.68 -10.73
CA GLU A 13 13.04 -3.99 -9.79
C GLU A 13 13.13 -2.48 -10.07
N CYS A 14 13.14 -2.07 -11.34
CA CYS A 14 13.17 -0.65 -11.72
C CYS A 14 11.80 0.02 -11.47
N ARG A 15 10.74 -0.71 -11.70
CA ARG A 15 9.37 -0.28 -11.37
C ARG A 15 9.24 0.01 -9.88
N MET A 16 9.72 -0.88 -9.02
CA MET A 16 9.65 -0.69 -7.57
C MET A 16 10.44 0.53 -7.11
N VAL A 17 11.62 0.76 -7.67
CA VAL A 17 12.42 1.96 -7.39
C VAL A 17 11.70 3.24 -7.86
N ALA A 18 11.14 3.25 -9.07
CA ALA A 18 10.40 4.41 -9.58
C ALA A 18 9.13 4.67 -8.76
N THR A 19 8.42 3.62 -8.35
CA THR A 19 7.25 3.72 -7.47
C THR A 19 7.63 4.33 -6.13
N ALA A 20 8.69 3.85 -5.49
CA ALA A 20 9.17 4.40 -4.22
C ALA A 20 9.56 5.88 -4.33
N GLN A 21 10.22 6.28 -5.41
CA GLN A 21 10.55 7.69 -5.67
C GLN A 21 9.29 8.56 -5.83
N SER A 22 8.30 8.08 -6.57
CA SER A 22 7.04 8.81 -6.73
C SER A 22 6.24 8.92 -5.44
N LEU A 23 6.26 7.86 -4.61
CA LEU A 23 5.64 7.85 -3.29
C LEU A 23 6.28 8.87 -2.35
N ASP A 24 7.61 8.92 -2.34
CA ASP A 24 8.37 9.91 -1.56
C ASP A 24 7.97 11.34 -1.92
N GLU A 25 8.01 11.68 -3.21
CA GLU A 25 7.69 13.04 -3.66
C GLU A 25 6.22 13.43 -3.42
N VAL A 26 5.29 12.50 -3.64
CA VAL A 26 3.87 12.74 -3.36
C VAL A 26 3.65 12.96 -1.86
N TRP A 27 4.19 12.10 -0.99
CA TRP A 27 3.91 12.18 0.43
C TRP A 27 4.63 13.32 1.15
N LYS A 28 5.80 13.76 0.68
CA LYS A 28 6.43 15.01 1.14
C LYS A 28 5.47 16.20 1.06
N THR A 29 4.74 16.28 -0.05
CA THR A 29 3.79 17.38 -0.28
C THR A 29 2.47 17.13 0.45
N GLN A 30 1.89 15.95 0.25
CA GLN A 30 0.53 15.67 0.74
C GLN A 30 0.44 15.59 2.26
N LEU A 31 1.44 15.05 2.93
CA LEU A 31 1.43 14.95 4.39
C LEU A 31 1.57 16.34 5.03
N ALA A 32 2.43 17.20 4.48
CA ALA A 32 2.60 18.58 4.95
C ALA A 32 1.32 19.41 4.79
N ASP A 33 0.64 19.27 3.65
CA ASP A 33 -0.56 20.05 3.34
C ASP A 33 -1.80 19.61 4.14
N GLN A 34 -1.87 18.33 4.51
CA GLN A 34 -3.09 17.74 5.04
C GLN A 34 -3.04 17.41 6.53
N HIS A 35 -1.84 17.33 7.11
CA HIS A 35 -1.64 16.98 8.52
C HIS A 35 -0.66 17.94 9.19
N ALA A 36 -1.13 19.15 9.46
CA ALA A 36 -0.34 20.14 10.20
C ALA A 36 0.16 19.52 11.53
N GLY A 37 1.47 19.44 11.69
CA GLY A 37 2.13 18.88 12.87
C GLY A 37 2.69 17.45 12.70
N VAL A 38 2.52 16.81 11.54
CA VAL A 38 3.19 15.55 11.20
C VAL A 38 4.28 15.85 10.17
N SER A 39 5.55 15.64 10.55
CA SER A 39 6.67 15.71 9.62
C SER A 39 6.74 14.43 8.79
N TYR A 40 6.91 14.57 7.49
CA TYR A 40 7.23 13.44 6.64
C TYR A 40 8.70 13.05 6.83
N GLU A 41 8.92 11.77 7.02
CA GLU A 41 10.23 11.13 7.02
C GLU A 41 10.21 10.02 5.97
N LEU A 42 11.27 9.90 5.17
CA LEU A 42 11.40 8.86 4.16
C LEU A 42 11.56 7.50 4.85
N PRO A 43 10.76 6.48 4.52
CA PRO A 43 11.04 5.12 5.00
C PRO A 43 12.25 4.54 4.28
N ASP A 44 12.93 3.61 4.92
CA ASP A 44 13.83 2.73 4.19
C ASP A 44 13.04 1.79 3.27
N PHE A 45 13.66 1.41 2.15
CA PHE A 45 13.07 0.51 1.17
C PHE A 45 14.04 -0.60 0.84
N GLN A 46 13.73 -1.82 1.26
CA GLN A 46 14.61 -2.96 1.12
C GLN A 46 14.00 -4.08 0.28
N ILE A 47 14.64 -4.36 -0.85
CA ILE A 47 14.37 -5.55 -1.65
C ILE A 47 15.20 -6.70 -1.07
N PHE A 48 14.56 -7.85 -0.85
CA PHE A 48 15.24 -9.04 -0.35
C PHE A 48 14.88 -10.26 -1.19
N THR A 49 15.56 -11.37 -0.97
CA THR A 49 15.29 -12.67 -1.59
C THR A 49 15.35 -13.76 -0.54
N ASN A 50 14.36 -14.64 -0.53
CA ASN A 50 14.19 -15.77 0.39
C ASN A 50 13.89 -15.36 1.84
N SER A 51 14.79 -14.62 2.51
CA SER A 51 14.60 -14.24 3.91
C SER A 51 15.31 -12.95 4.26
N VAL A 52 14.80 -12.25 5.27
CA VAL A 52 15.36 -11.02 5.81
C VAL A 52 15.13 -10.96 7.32
N SER A 53 16.10 -10.39 8.05
CA SER A 53 15.96 -10.06 9.47
C SER A 53 15.65 -8.58 9.63
N THR A 54 14.61 -8.26 10.40
CA THR A 54 14.10 -6.90 10.60
C THR A 54 13.91 -6.60 12.08
N ALA A 55 13.68 -5.36 12.45
CA ALA A 55 13.31 -5.00 13.83
C ALA A 55 11.95 -5.60 14.26
N CYS A 56 11.11 -6.04 13.30
CA CYS A 56 9.84 -6.71 13.56
C CYS A 56 9.98 -8.25 13.65
N GLY A 57 11.17 -8.80 13.48
CA GLY A 57 11.47 -10.23 13.44
C GLY A 57 11.99 -10.69 12.08
N SER A 58 12.19 -12.02 11.92
CA SER A 58 12.63 -12.60 10.65
C SER A 58 11.43 -12.83 9.73
N ALA A 59 11.56 -12.48 8.45
CA ALA A 59 10.56 -12.71 7.43
C ALA A 59 11.14 -13.56 6.29
N THR A 60 10.28 -14.30 5.62
CA THR A 60 10.59 -15.05 4.39
C THR A 60 9.68 -14.56 3.26
N SER A 61 9.98 -14.95 2.02
CA SER A 61 9.14 -14.65 0.85
C SER A 61 7.65 -14.99 1.06
N ALA A 62 7.34 -15.98 1.88
CA ALA A 62 5.97 -16.38 2.21
C ALA A 62 5.14 -15.32 2.96
N VAL A 63 5.80 -14.31 3.56
CA VAL A 63 5.10 -13.20 4.24
C VAL A 63 4.50 -12.22 3.24
N GLY A 64 5.05 -12.16 2.03
CA GLY A 64 4.75 -11.11 1.06
C GLY A 64 5.44 -9.78 1.41
N PRO A 65 5.13 -8.70 0.70
CA PRO A 65 5.55 -7.34 1.05
C PRO A 65 5.02 -6.93 2.42
N PHE A 66 5.77 -6.13 3.17
CA PHE A 66 5.32 -5.62 4.45
C PHE A 66 6.08 -4.36 4.86
N TYR A 67 5.44 -3.55 5.69
CA TYR A 67 6.07 -2.45 6.40
C TYR A 67 6.41 -2.87 7.84
N CYS A 68 7.62 -2.59 8.29
CA CYS A 68 8.02 -2.77 9.68
C CYS A 68 8.08 -1.41 10.41
N PRO A 69 7.17 -1.13 11.36
CA PRO A 69 7.22 0.12 12.11
C PRO A 69 8.40 0.21 13.09
N GLY A 70 9.06 -0.91 13.41
CA GLY A 70 10.19 -0.94 14.32
C GLY A 70 11.48 -0.35 13.76
N ASP A 71 11.66 -0.39 12.45
CA ASP A 71 12.81 0.18 11.73
C ASP A 71 12.38 1.13 10.61
N SER A 72 11.09 1.40 10.50
CA SER A 72 10.51 2.29 9.47
C SER A 72 10.85 1.89 8.04
N THR A 73 10.88 0.59 7.76
CA THR A 73 11.30 0.04 6.47
C THR A 73 10.17 -0.68 5.76
N VAL A 74 10.03 -0.44 4.46
CA VAL A 74 9.21 -1.25 3.54
C VAL A 74 10.07 -2.37 2.99
N TYR A 75 9.63 -3.60 3.17
CA TYR A 75 10.31 -4.83 2.72
C TYR A 75 9.56 -5.46 1.56
N LEU A 76 10.29 -5.85 0.52
CA LEU A 76 9.71 -6.41 -0.70
C LEU A 76 10.55 -7.56 -1.24
N ASP A 77 9.94 -8.74 -1.39
CA ASP A 77 10.50 -9.82 -2.21
C ASP A 77 9.95 -9.72 -3.62
N LEU A 78 10.82 -9.59 -4.63
CA LEU A 78 10.39 -9.49 -6.04
C LEU A 78 9.70 -10.76 -6.54
N GLY A 79 10.03 -11.93 -6.00
CA GLY A 79 9.37 -13.20 -6.32
C GLY A 79 7.89 -13.23 -5.93
N PHE A 80 7.48 -12.38 -4.99
CA PHE A 80 6.09 -12.26 -4.59
C PHE A 80 5.16 -11.86 -5.75
N PHE A 81 5.62 -11.06 -6.69
CA PHE A 81 4.77 -10.63 -7.81
C PHE A 81 4.38 -11.79 -8.72
N ASP A 82 5.26 -12.75 -8.95
CA ASP A 82 4.94 -13.98 -9.68
C ASP A 82 3.97 -14.86 -8.88
N GLU A 83 4.20 -14.97 -7.56
CA GLU A 83 3.30 -15.71 -6.68
C GLU A 83 1.92 -15.05 -6.59
N MET A 84 1.86 -13.74 -6.54
CA MET A 84 0.64 -12.95 -6.51
C MET A 84 -0.29 -13.31 -7.68
N VAL A 85 0.25 -13.45 -8.86
CA VAL A 85 -0.49 -13.83 -10.06
C VAL A 85 -0.83 -15.32 -10.06
N THR A 86 0.19 -16.18 -9.89
CA THR A 86 0.05 -17.62 -10.11
C THR A 86 -0.68 -18.35 -8.99
N GLN A 87 -0.56 -17.89 -7.75
CA GLN A 87 -1.12 -18.57 -6.60
C GLN A 87 -2.37 -17.89 -6.03
N TYR A 88 -2.48 -16.57 -6.17
CA TYR A 88 -3.59 -15.79 -5.60
C TYR A 88 -4.56 -15.27 -6.65
N GLY A 89 -4.20 -15.35 -7.95
CA GLY A 89 -5.05 -14.87 -9.04
C GLY A 89 -5.19 -13.35 -9.09
N ALA A 90 -4.19 -12.64 -8.56
CA ALA A 90 -4.11 -11.19 -8.65
C ALA A 90 -3.80 -10.75 -10.09
N SER A 91 -3.96 -9.46 -10.37
CA SER A 91 -3.59 -8.88 -11.66
C SER A 91 -2.07 -8.79 -11.80
N ASP A 92 -1.55 -9.09 -12.99
CA ASP A 92 -0.16 -8.91 -13.40
C ASP A 92 0.13 -7.48 -13.91
N SER A 93 -0.86 -6.59 -13.85
CA SER A 93 -0.71 -5.22 -14.37
C SER A 93 0.34 -4.43 -13.58
N VAL A 94 1.03 -3.53 -14.29
CA VAL A 94 2.01 -2.60 -13.69
C VAL A 94 1.42 -1.90 -12.48
N LEU A 95 0.22 -1.33 -12.63
CA LEU A 95 -0.45 -0.60 -11.54
C LEU A 95 -0.79 -1.50 -10.34
N ALA A 96 -1.10 -2.79 -10.55
CA ALA A 96 -1.35 -3.71 -9.45
C ALA A 96 -0.10 -3.95 -8.61
N GLN A 97 1.06 -4.06 -9.25
CA GLN A 97 2.34 -4.21 -8.55
C GLN A 97 2.74 -2.92 -7.81
N GLU A 98 2.55 -1.77 -8.44
CA GLU A 98 2.80 -0.45 -7.84
C GLU A 98 1.85 -0.18 -6.65
N TYR A 99 0.60 -0.64 -6.74
CA TYR A 99 -0.37 -0.56 -5.66
C TYR A 99 0.12 -1.27 -4.39
N VAL A 100 0.71 -2.45 -4.51
CA VAL A 100 1.22 -3.19 -3.35
C VAL A 100 2.25 -2.36 -2.58
N VAL A 101 3.20 -1.75 -3.28
CA VAL A 101 4.21 -0.88 -2.65
C VAL A 101 3.55 0.36 -2.03
N ALA A 102 2.57 0.94 -2.72
CA ALA A 102 1.86 2.12 -2.22
C ALA A 102 1.03 1.81 -0.96
N HIS A 103 0.51 0.60 -0.83
CA HIS A 103 -0.18 0.12 0.35
C HIS A 103 0.78 0.02 1.55
N GLU A 104 1.95 -0.60 1.38
CA GLU A 104 2.97 -0.70 2.44
C GLU A 104 3.49 0.69 2.85
N TRP A 105 3.64 1.59 1.88
CA TRP A 105 3.93 2.99 2.18
C TRP A 105 2.82 3.68 2.96
N GLY A 106 1.57 3.31 2.72
CA GLY A 106 0.43 3.74 3.51
C GLY A 106 0.57 3.40 5.00
N HIS A 107 1.09 2.22 5.32
CA HIS A 107 1.42 1.84 6.70
C HIS A 107 2.54 2.72 7.29
N HIS A 108 3.53 3.12 6.48
CA HIS A 108 4.52 4.09 6.93
C HIS A 108 3.87 5.44 7.29
N ILE A 109 2.98 5.95 6.46
CA ILE A 109 2.24 7.19 6.76
C ILE A 109 1.43 7.06 8.05
N GLN A 110 0.78 5.93 8.28
CA GLN A 110 0.10 5.64 9.55
C GLN A 110 1.05 5.66 10.76
N ASN A 111 2.26 5.13 10.59
CA ASN A 111 3.28 5.15 11.65
C ASN A 111 3.68 6.59 11.99
N LEU A 112 3.93 7.43 10.99
CA LEU A 112 4.22 8.86 11.19
C LEU A 112 3.08 9.59 11.89
N GLN A 113 1.83 9.25 11.58
CA GLN A 113 0.63 9.80 12.23
C GLN A 113 0.38 9.23 13.63
N GLY A 114 1.15 8.24 14.08
CA GLY A 114 1.02 7.62 15.40
C GLY A 114 -0.15 6.63 15.52
N VAL A 115 -0.68 6.13 14.42
CA VAL A 115 -1.80 5.17 14.42
C VAL A 115 -1.45 3.93 15.24
N PHE A 116 -0.28 3.33 15.02
CA PHE A 116 0.17 2.13 15.73
C PHE A 116 0.46 2.36 17.22
N ARG A 117 0.67 3.60 17.64
CA ARG A 117 0.81 3.97 19.07
C ARG A 117 -0.53 4.22 19.74
N THR A 118 -1.52 4.65 18.97
CA THR A 118 -2.84 5.07 19.46
C THR A 118 -3.84 3.94 19.48
N TYR A 119 -3.78 3.05 18.51
CA TYR A 119 -4.77 1.98 18.30
C TYR A 119 -4.12 0.60 18.35
N ASN A 120 -4.82 -0.37 18.92
CA ASN A 120 -4.41 -1.77 18.86
C ASN A 120 -4.77 -2.37 17.49
N THR A 121 -3.90 -2.20 16.50
CA THR A 121 -4.11 -2.70 15.14
C THR A 121 -4.10 -4.24 15.03
N ARG A 122 -3.85 -4.97 16.13
CA ARG A 122 -4.03 -6.42 16.23
C ARG A 122 -5.47 -6.83 16.58
N GLU A 123 -6.34 -5.85 16.86
CA GLU A 123 -7.75 -6.11 17.10
C GLU A 123 -8.40 -6.66 15.83
N THR A 124 -8.91 -7.88 15.92
CA THR A 124 -9.56 -8.60 14.82
C THR A 124 -11.05 -8.30 14.73
N GLY A 125 -11.68 -8.77 13.64
CA GLY A 125 -13.10 -8.58 13.38
C GLY A 125 -13.38 -7.42 12.42
N SER A 126 -14.55 -7.46 11.79
CA SER A 126 -14.92 -6.54 10.70
C SER A 126 -15.00 -5.05 11.07
N GLN A 127 -14.92 -4.71 12.34
CA GLN A 127 -14.89 -3.37 12.89
C GLN A 127 -13.62 -3.10 13.72
N GLY A 128 -12.71 -4.08 13.79
CA GLY A 128 -11.46 -3.98 14.54
C GLY A 128 -10.52 -2.92 13.98
N ALA A 129 -9.62 -2.44 14.82
CA ALA A 129 -8.63 -1.44 14.42
C ALA A 129 -7.67 -1.97 13.34
N GLY A 130 -7.43 -3.29 13.29
CA GLY A 130 -6.67 -3.94 12.23
C GLY A 130 -7.29 -3.69 10.86
N VAL A 131 -8.56 -4.10 10.66
CA VAL A 131 -9.27 -3.89 9.38
C VAL A 131 -9.31 -2.41 8.98
N ARG A 132 -9.49 -1.51 9.95
CA ARG A 132 -9.50 -0.07 9.66
C ARG A 132 -8.14 0.44 9.21
N SER A 133 -7.06 -0.09 9.80
CA SER A 133 -5.68 0.22 9.39
C SER A 133 -5.44 -0.17 7.94
N GLU A 134 -5.85 -1.37 7.55
CA GLU A 134 -5.71 -1.87 6.18
C GLU A 134 -6.50 -1.03 5.18
N LEU A 135 -7.78 -0.75 5.47
CA LEU A 135 -8.61 0.11 4.62
C LEU A 135 -8.05 1.54 4.51
N GLN A 136 -7.37 2.03 5.53
CA GLN A 136 -6.71 3.32 5.49
C GLN A 136 -5.45 3.26 4.63
N ALA A 137 -4.65 2.18 4.68
CA ALA A 137 -3.50 1.98 3.81
C ALA A 137 -3.94 1.91 2.34
N ASP A 138 -5.03 1.20 2.03
CA ASP A 138 -5.67 1.21 0.71
C ASP A 138 -6.07 2.63 0.26
N CYS A 139 -6.66 3.41 1.16
CA CYS A 139 -7.00 4.80 0.87
C CYS A 139 -5.74 5.63 0.54
N TYR A 140 -4.65 5.44 1.26
CA TYR A 140 -3.39 6.14 1.02
C TYR A 140 -2.76 5.73 -0.31
N ALA A 141 -2.82 4.46 -0.69
CA ALA A 141 -2.42 4.02 -2.03
C ALA A 141 -3.23 4.74 -3.12
N GLY A 142 -4.55 4.93 -2.92
CA GLY A 142 -5.40 5.70 -3.83
C GLY A 142 -5.06 7.20 -3.88
N VAL A 143 -4.69 7.79 -2.75
CA VAL A 143 -4.21 9.19 -2.68
C VAL A 143 -2.93 9.33 -3.51
N TRP A 144 -1.95 8.44 -3.31
CA TRP A 144 -0.74 8.43 -4.11
C TRP A 144 -1.05 8.31 -5.61
N MET A 145 -1.87 7.35 -6.01
CA MET A 145 -2.21 7.14 -7.41
C MET A 145 -2.79 8.39 -8.07
N HIS A 146 -3.67 9.10 -7.35
CA HIS A 146 -4.23 10.36 -7.83
C HIS A 146 -3.14 11.41 -8.05
N TRP A 147 -2.33 11.67 -7.02
CA TRP A 147 -1.33 12.74 -7.09
C TRP A 147 -0.16 12.39 -8.01
N ALA A 148 0.29 11.16 -8.04
CA ALA A 148 1.33 10.70 -8.95
C ALA A 148 0.91 10.81 -10.44
N SER A 149 -0.40 10.73 -10.74
CA SER A 149 -0.93 10.87 -12.10
C SER A 149 -1.34 12.30 -12.49
N THR A 150 -1.36 13.23 -11.53
CA THR A 150 -1.82 14.61 -11.78
C THR A 150 -0.77 15.67 -11.46
N THR A 151 0.26 15.33 -10.69
CA THR A 151 1.33 16.25 -10.32
C THR A 151 2.58 15.96 -11.13
N PRO A 152 3.11 16.94 -11.89
CA PRO A 152 4.37 16.76 -12.62
C PRO A 152 5.56 16.55 -11.68
N ASP A 153 6.42 15.62 -12.04
CA ASP A 153 7.77 15.50 -11.45
C ASP A 153 8.54 16.82 -11.68
N PRO A 154 9.07 17.44 -10.62
CA PRO A 154 9.79 18.70 -10.74
C PRO A 154 10.99 18.68 -11.70
N SER A 155 11.60 17.50 -11.92
CA SER A 155 12.80 17.35 -12.75
C SER A 155 12.48 17.18 -14.24
N THR A 156 11.34 16.56 -14.56
CA THR A 156 10.96 16.20 -15.93
C THR A 156 9.76 16.99 -16.45
N GLY A 157 8.94 17.55 -15.58
CA GLY A 157 7.67 18.19 -15.91
C GLY A 157 6.56 17.19 -16.32
N ILE A 158 6.80 15.89 -16.18
CA ILE A 158 5.87 14.82 -16.58
C ILE A 158 5.37 14.12 -15.29
N PRO A 159 4.08 13.81 -15.17
CA PRO A 159 3.57 13.02 -14.04
C PRO A 159 4.26 11.65 -13.91
N TYR A 160 4.47 11.18 -12.69
CA TYR A 160 5.07 9.87 -12.40
C TYR A 160 4.26 8.70 -12.95
N LEU A 161 2.92 8.85 -12.96
CA LEU A 161 2.01 7.88 -13.53
C LEU A 161 1.22 8.51 -14.68
N GLN A 162 0.94 7.72 -15.70
CA GLN A 162 -0.17 8.03 -16.60
C GLN A 162 -1.49 7.90 -15.86
N THR A 163 -2.50 8.69 -16.24
CA THR A 163 -3.83 8.56 -15.64
C THR A 163 -4.34 7.13 -15.80
N PRO A 164 -4.57 6.40 -14.71
CA PRO A 164 -4.97 5.00 -14.78
C PRO A 164 -6.33 4.84 -15.46
N THR A 165 -6.44 3.82 -16.30
CA THR A 165 -7.72 3.41 -16.90
C THR A 165 -8.60 2.70 -15.86
N ALA A 166 -9.90 2.59 -16.17
CA ALA A 166 -10.83 1.86 -15.31
C ALA A 166 -10.41 0.39 -15.12
N ASP A 167 -9.89 -0.26 -16.16
CA ASP A 167 -9.44 -1.65 -16.13
C ASP A 167 -8.18 -1.81 -15.26
N GLN A 168 -7.25 -0.88 -15.34
CA GLN A 168 -6.06 -0.89 -14.47
C GLN A 168 -6.44 -0.71 -13.00
N ILE A 169 -7.37 0.20 -12.71
CA ILE A 169 -7.91 0.37 -11.35
C ILE A 169 -8.61 -0.90 -10.87
N MET A 170 -9.42 -1.52 -11.72
CA MET A 170 -10.05 -2.81 -11.38
C MET A 170 -9.03 -3.91 -11.12
N GLY A 171 -7.94 -3.98 -11.89
CA GLY A 171 -6.83 -4.90 -11.65
C GLY A 171 -6.17 -4.69 -10.29
N ALA A 172 -5.92 -3.44 -9.89
CA ALA A 172 -5.38 -3.12 -8.58
C ALA A 172 -6.34 -3.51 -7.45
N LEU A 173 -7.65 -3.29 -7.61
CA LEU A 173 -8.68 -3.72 -6.64
C LEU A 173 -8.78 -5.25 -6.53
N GLN A 174 -8.71 -5.96 -7.64
CA GLN A 174 -8.65 -7.43 -7.64
C GLN A 174 -7.41 -7.93 -6.91
N THR A 175 -6.29 -7.23 -7.07
CA THR A 175 -5.05 -7.55 -6.36
C THR A 175 -5.21 -7.33 -4.86
N ALA A 176 -5.74 -6.20 -4.42
CA ALA A 176 -6.05 -5.94 -3.01
C ALA A 176 -6.92 -7.06 -2.41
N GLU A 177 -7.94 -7.53 -3.15
CA GLU A 177 -8.81 -8.62 -2.73
C GLU A 177 -8.08 -9.98 -2.70
N ALA A 178 -7.20 -10.24 -3.67
CA ALA A 178 -6.53 -11.52 -3.83
C ALA A 178 -5.43 -11.74 -2.79
N ILE A 179 -4.69 -10.70 -2.42
CA ILE A 179 -3.56 -10.76 -1.48
C ILE A 179 -3.92 -10.28 -0.07
N GLY A 180 -5.21 -10.01 0.20
CA GLY A 180 -5.66 -9.65 1.53
C GLY A 180 -5.22 -10.67 2.59
N ASP A 181 -4.81 -10.17 3.76
CA ASP A 181 -4.15 -10.94 4.83
C ASP A 181 -4.92 -12.18 5.29
N ASP A 182 -6.26 -12.17 5.25
CA ASP A 182 -7.08 -13.32 5.56
C ASP A 182 -6.86 -14.49 4.57
N ARG A 183 -6.55 -14.23 3.30
CA ARG A 183 -6.19 -15.27 2.33
C ARG A 183 -4.76 -15.76 2.53
N LEU A 184 -3.81 -14.86 2.76
CA LEU A 184 -2.43 -15.20 3.08
C LEU A 184 -2.38 -16.03 4.38
N GLN A 185 -3.08 -15.60 5.44
CA GLN A 185 -3.14 -16.30 6.70
C GLN A 185 -3.81 -17.67 6.58
N THR A 186 -4.89 -17.81 5.84
CA THR A 186 -5.59 -19.10 5.66
C THR A 186 -4.70 -20.13 5.00
N LYS A 187 -3.86 -19.73 4.05
CA LYS A 187 -2.95 -20.63 3.34
C LYS A 187 -1.79 -21.11 4.21
N TYR A 188 -1.30 -20.26 5.13
CA TYR A 188 -0.13 -20.57 5.96
C TYR A 188 -0.47 -21.07 7.38
N GLN A 189 -1.70 -20.94 7.87
CA GLN A 189 -2.11 -21.52 9.15
C GLN A 189 -2.18 -23.06 9.15
N GLY A 190 -2.04 -23.70 7.99
CA GLY A 190 -1.88 -25.15 7.88
C GLY A 190 -0.51 -25.70 8.24
N THR A 191 0.50 -24.87 8.48
CA THR A 191 1.85 -25.25 8.86
C THR A 191 2.18 -24.72 10.25
N THR A 192 2.18 -25.64 11.20
CA THR A 192 2.39 -25.45 12.64
C THR A 192 3.75 -24.85 13.01
N ASN A 193 3.71 -24.00 14.04
CA ASN A 193 4.82 -23.65 14.95
C ASN A 193 6.06 -22.97 14.36
N SER A 194 6.05 -21.66 14.32
CA SER A 194 7.25 -20.88 14.66
C SER A 194 6.83 -19.52 15.22
N GLU A 195 7.62 -18.99 16.12
CA GLU A 195 7.48 -17.67 16.73
C GLU A 195 7.31 -16.63 15.63
N SER A 196 6.07 -16.23 15.42
CA SER A 196 5.70 -15.36 14.32
C SER A 196 6.00 -13.91 14.69
N ILE A 197 6.61 -13.20 13.75
CA ILE A 197 6.59 -11.74 13.67
C ILE A 197 5.21 -11.25 14.13
N PRO A 198 5.15 -10.20 14.96
CA PRO A 198 3.89 -9.53 15.20
C PRO A 198 3.41 -8.95 13.87
N ARG A 199 2.53 -9.66 13.20
CA ARG A 199 2.00 -9.28 11.90
C ARG A 199 1.21 -7.99 12.05
N PRO A 200 1.29 -7.06 11.07
CA PRO A 200 0.19 -6.13 10.86
C PRO A 200 -1.10 -6.95 10.75
N GLY A 201 -2.20 -6.42 11.25
CA GLY A 201 -3.47 -7.13 11.29
C GLY A 201 -3.96 -7.53 9.89
N PRO A 202 -5.03 -8.35 9.80
CA PRO A 202 -5.53 -8.89 8.54
C PRO A 202 -5.87 -7.77 7.56
N MET A 203 -5.35 -7.86 6.34
CA MET A 203 -5.77 -7.03 5.22
C MET A 203 -7.28 -7.19 5.00
N ALA A 204 -7.89 -6.14 4.59
CA ALA A 204 -9.33 -5.95 4.59
C ALA A 204 -10.12 -7.12 3.98
N VAL A 205 -11.18 -7.45 4.66
CA VAL A 205 -12.31 -8.24 4.11
C VAL A 205 -12.69 -7.69 2.73
N PRO A 206 -12.98 -8.56 1.73
CA PRO A 206 -13.35 -8.13 0.39
C PRO A 206 -14.32 -6.97 0.44
N ILE A 207 -14.07 -5.95 -0.38
CA ILE A 207 -14.93 -4.79 -0.53
C ILE A 207 -16.25 -5.24 -1.19
N SER A 208 -16.95 -6.15 -0.56
CA SER A 208 -18.35 -6.38 -0.80
C SER A 208 -19.09 -5.23 -0.14
N ALA A 209 -19.33 -4.20 -0.94
CA ALA A 209 -20.43 -3.25 -0.83
C ALA A 209 -21.19 -3.20 0.52
N ARG A 210 -20.53 -2.98 1.65
CA ARG A 210 -21.23 -2.56 2.86
C ARG A 210 -21.10 -1.06 2.99
N ARG A 211 -22.23 -0.40 2.85
CA ARG A 211 -22.50 1.03 2.86
C ARG A 211 -21.64 1.77 3.88
N GLY A 212 -20.73 2.62 3.41
CA GLY A 212 -20.05 3.57 4.28
C GLY A 212 -18.73 4.10 3.77
N CYS A 213 -17.79 3.26 3.45
CA CYS A 213 -16.54 3.66 2.81
C CYS A 213 -16.53 3.09 1.39
N ARG A 214 -16.86 3.92 0.40
CA ARG A 214 -16.48 3.59 -0.97
C ARG A 214 -14.97 3.80 -1.05
N PRO A 215 -14.20 2.80 -1.49
CA PRO A 215 -12.77 2.98 -1.69
C PRO A 215 -12.54 4.20 -2.57
N ALA A 216 -11.44 4.90 -2.32
CA ALA A 216 -11.01 6.08 -3.08
C ALA A 216 -10.94 5.85 -4.60
N TRP A 217 -11.03 4.62 -5.02
CA TRP A 217 -10.94 4.05 -6.36
C TRP A 217 -12.20 4.15 -7.23
N THR A 218 -13.35 4.51 -6.70
CA THR A 218 -14.51 4.66 -7.58
C THR A 218 -14.35 5.91 -8.44
N PRO A 219 -14.80 5.89 -9.71
CA PRO A 219 -14.81 7.09 -10.55
C PRO A 219 -15.50 8.30 -9.91
N ALA A 220 -16.41 8.07 -8.96
CA ALA A 220 -17.05 9.11 -8.18
C ALA A 220 -16.16 9.64 -7.05
N ALA A 221 -15.32 8.79 -6.44
CA ALA A 221 -14.37 9.19 -5.42
C ALA A 221 -13.17 9.92 -6.05
N LEU A 222 -12.65 9.43 -7.18
CA LEU A 222 -11.66 10.15 -8.00
C LEU A 222 -12.19 11.52 -8.44
N ARG A 223 -13.47 11.63 -8.90
CA ARG A 223 -14.07 12.93 -9.26
C ARG A 223 -14.28 13.86 -8.07
N ARG A 224 -14.42 13.37 -6.86
CA ARG A 224 -14.49 14.21 -5.65
C ARG A 224 -13.10 14.65 -5.19
N ALA A 225 -12.08 13.80 -5.31
CA ALA A 225 -10.69 14.16 -5.08
C ALA A 225 -10.25 15.30 -6.03
N THR A 226 -10.62 15.22 -7.33
CA THR A 226 -10.35 16.28 -8.33
C THR A 226 -11.04 17.62 -8.05
N ARG A 227 -12.06 17.66 -7.19
CA ARG A 227 -12.76 18.90 -6.81
C ARG A 227 -12.28 19.51 -5.49
N GLY A 228 -11.16 19.07 -4.96
CA GLY A 228 -10.61 19.55 -3.69
C GLY A 228 -11.51 19.23 -2.47
N MET A 229 -12.43 18.27 -2.61
CA MET A 229 -13.45 17.95 -1.61
C MET A 229 -13.12 16.78 -0.70
N PHE A 230 -11.90 16.26 -0.77
CA PHE A 230 -11.43 15.33 0.25
C PHE A 230 -10.36 16.01 1.10
N PRO A 231 -10.62 16.24 2.38
CA PRO A 231 -9.53 16.14 3.31
C PRO A 231 -8.98 14.71 3.16
N ALA A 232 -7.69 14.53 3.09
CA ALA A 232 -7.01 13.22 2.98
C ALA A 232 -7.31 12.29 4.16
N TYR A 233 -8.07 12.76 5.07
CA TYR A 233 -8.65 12.07 6.19
C TYR A 233 -10.15 12.38 6.19
N ASP A 234 -10.97 11.47 5.64
CA ASP A 234 -12.38 11.45 5.99
C ASP A 234 -12.51 10.76 7.35
N PRO A 235 -12.73 11.50 8.46
CA PRO A 235 -12.90 10.89 9.79
C PRO A 235 -14.09 9.93 9.81
N ARG A 236 -14.90 9.86 8.77
CA ARG A 236 -15.99 8.91 8.58
C ARG A 236 -15.48 7.53 8.14
N CYS A 237 -14.27 7.43 7.55
CA CYS A 237 -13.63 6.13 7.30
C CYS A 237 -13.16 5.45 8.58
N VAL A 238 -12.97 6.21 9.67
CA VAL A 238 -12.53 5.71 10.98
C VAL A 238 -13.65 5.66 12.02
N ARG A 239 -14.79 6.33 11.78
CA ARG A 239 -15.88 6.46 12.77
C ARG A 239 -17.12 5.59 12.51
N ARG A 240 -17.05 4.61 11.60
CA ARG A 240 -18.19 3.67 11.47
C ARG A 240 -17.74 2.24 11.45
#